data_770c4c7b0686f61b165c3b6ff6a5c920
#
_entry.id   770c4c7b0686f61b165c3b6ff6a5c920
#
_cell.length_a   1.000
_cell.length_b   1.000
_cell.length_c   1.000
_cell.angle_alpha   90.00
_cell.angle_beta   90.00
_cell.angle_gamma   90.00
#
_symmetry.space_group_name_H-M   'P 1'
#
loop_
_entity.id
_entity.type
_entity.pdbx_description
1 polymer ?
#
loop_
_entity_poly.entity_id
_entity_poly.type
_entity_poly.pdbx_seq_one_letter_code
_entity_poly.pdbx_strand_id
1 'polypeptide(L)'
;LSSVPDSMDIISMWSGAPGRYEITEAQKKDKEFAQKVKGIKLLEVSLLSYLGKGRTPEYIYEEINKKAAAEGWSQNKIAQEKKLARWDFWGFTSHDLNNTENLNQALSNFAKALCDSLFVSEWDGFDIDWEPGSGFNDSDGTLNGTTIKFLVKEMGKYIGPMSDPEGKGHKLLVIDGLIGYFDRECDDYVDYWITQSYGSSRPHYYGPGDTKKLIITENFESGFAYGGQLLNQARWMPENGCKGGVGAYRFDNDYDNTPDYRWMRQAIQINQQVFNEWKASQNGSTEGK
;
A
#
# COMPACT_ATOMS: atom_id res chain seq x y z
N LEU A 1 8.44 -10.80 -12.87
CA LEU A 1 9.09 -10.78 -11.53
C LEU A 1 10.40 -11.56 -11.51
N SER A 2 10.57 -12.59 -12.37
CA SER A 2 11.82 -13.38 -12.43
C SER A 2 13.08 -12.54 -12.76
N SER A 3 12.95 -11.46 -13.52
CA SER A 3 14.06 -10.57 -13.93
C SER A 3 14.41 -9.47 -12.91
N VAL A 4 13.54 -9.19 -11.91
CA VAL A 4 13.83 -8.15 -10.92
C VAL A 4 15.09 -8.47 -10.11
N PRO A 5 15.83 -7.46 -9.60
CA PRO A 5 17.01 -7.69 -8.76
C PRO A 5 16.70 -8.58 -7.55
N ASP A 6 17.58 -9.54 -7.24
CA ASP A 6 17.38 -10.50 -6.14
C ASP A 6 17.38 -9.84 -4.75
N SER A 7 17.94 -8.64 -4.64
CA SER A 7 17.99 -7.87 -3.39
C SER A 7 16.84 -6.87 -3.23
N MET A 8 15.75 -7.05 -3.96
CA MET A 8 14.50 -6.34 -3.67
C MET A 8 13.75 -7.04 -2.54
N ASP A 9 13.30 -6.27 -1.56
CA ASP A 9 12.62 -6.81 -0.40
C ASP A 9 11.09 -6.83 -0.58
N ILE A 10 10.52 -5.77 -1.15
CA ILE A 10 9.07 -5.55 -1.25
C ILE A 10 8.71 -5.04 -2.64
N ILE A 11 7.62 -5.56 -3.20
CA ILE A 11 7.00 -5.06 -4.43
C ILE A 11 5.49 -4.93 -4.22
N SER A 12 4.96 -3.73 -4.38
CA SER A 12 3.52 -3.47 -4.40
C SER A 12 2.97 -3.67 -5.81
N MET A 13 1.95 -4.55 -5.94
CA MET A 13 1.42 -4.99 -7.22
C MET A 13 0.01 -4.44 -7.44
N TRP A 14 -0.18 -3.66 -8.51
CA TRP A 14 -1.48 -3.15 -8.94
C TRP A 14 -2.36 -4.19 -9.65
N SER A 15 -1.81 -5.36 -9.95
CA SER A 15 -2.49 -6.48 -10.61
C SER A 15 -2.61 -7.71 -9.71
N GLY A 16 -3.58 -8.55 -9.98
CA GLY A 16 -3.78 -9.82 -9.26
C GLY A 16 -4.69 -9.73 -8.05
N ALA A 17 -5.32 -8.57 -7.79
CA ALA A 17 -6.37 -8.44 -6.79
C ALA A 17 -7.60 -9.28 -7.20
N PRO A 18 -8.28 -9.94 -6.26
CA PRO A 18 -9.48 -10.72 -6.57
C PRO A 18 -10.53 -9.90 -7.32
N GLY A 19 -11.02 -10.43 -8.45
CA GLY A 19 -12.06 -9.83 -9.28
C GLY A 19 -11.66 -8.56 -10.04
N ARG A 20 -10.39 -8.16 -9.99
CA ARG A 20 -9.95 -6.92 -10.65
C ARG A 20 -8.96 -7.12 -11.79
N TYR A 21 -7.97 -7.96 -11.61
CA TYR A 21 -6.99 -8.34 -12.63
C TYR A 21 -6.56 -9.77 -12.37
N GLU A 22 -7.31 -10.72 -12.93
CA GLU A 22 -6.96 -12.12 -12.82
C GLU A 22 -5.59 -12.37 -13.44
N ILE A 23 -4.73 -13.00 -12.67
CA ILE A 23 -3.39 -13.38 -13.15
C ILE A 23 -3.45 -14.76 -13.83
N THR A 24 -2.73 -14.88 -14.93
CA THR A 24 -2.57 -16.15 -15.66
C THR A 24 -1.76 -17.17 -14.84
N GLU A 25 -1.82 -18.43 -15.22
CA GLU A 25 -1.01 -19.48 -14.58
C GLU A 25 0.50 -19.21 -14.68
N ALA A 26 0.96 -18.57 -15.76
CA ALA A 26 2.36 -18.16 -15.89
C ALA A 26 2.73 -17.08 -14.88
N GLN A 27 1.85 -16.09 -14.68
CA GLN A 27 2.04 -15.03 -13.68
C GLN A 27 1.97 -15.55 -12.24
N LYS A 28 1.13 -16.57 -11.96
CA LYS A 28 1.12 -17.25 -10.65
C LYS A 28 2.46 -17.92 -10.35
N LYS A 29 3.02 -18.64 -11.33
CA LYS A 29 4.35 -19.24 -11.18
C LYS A 29 5.46 -18.23 -10.98
N ASP A 30 5.40 -17.10 -11.69
CA ASP A 30 6.35 -16.01 -11.54
C ASP A 30 6.23 -15.33 -10.16
N LYS A 31 5.00 -15.17 -9.65
CA LYS A 31 4.72 -14.73 -8.28
C LYS A 31 5.32 -15.69 -7.25
N GLU A 32 5.04 -16.98 -7.37
CA GLU A 32 5.59 -18.00 -6.48
C GLU A 32 7.13 -18.03 -6.49
N PHE A 33 7.74 -17.88 -7.67
CA PHE A 33 9.19 -17.80 -7.79
C PHE A 33 9.76 -16.58 -7.05
N ALA A 34 9.15 -15.41 -7.22
CA ALA A 34 9.56 -14.20 -6.51
C ALA A 34 9.45 -14.37 -4.98
N GLN A 35 8.34 -14.92 -4.49
CA GLN A 35 8.11 -15.11 -3.05
C GLN A 35 8.99 -16.22 -2.45
N LYS A 36 9.02 -17.40 -3.07
CA LYS A 36 9.63 -18.61 -2.46
C LYS A 36 11.12 -18.76 -2.76
N VAL A 37 11.59 -18.25 -3.91
CA VAL A 37 12.99 -18.40 -4.33
C VAL A 37 13.79 -17.12 -4.07
N LYS A 38 13.25 -15.95 -4.46
CA LYS A 38 13.92 -14.67 -4.22
C LYS A 38 13.67 -14.09 -2.82
N GLY A 39 12.62 -14.54 -2.13
CA GLY A 39 12.25 -14.03 -0.81
C GLY A 39 11.57 -12.66 -0.82
N ILE A 40 11.14 -12.20 -2.00
CA ILE A 40 10.50 -10.90 -2.18
C ILE A 40 9.08 -10.94 -1.59
N LYS A 41 8.72 -9.95 -0.78
CA LYS A 41 7.35 -9.76 -0.29
C LYS A 41 6.52 -9.07 -1.35
N LEU A 42 5.49 -9.74 -1.83
CA LEU A 42 4.57 -9.21 -2.82
C LEU A 42 3.30 -8.72 -2.13
N LEU A 43 3.04 -7.42 -2.20
CA LEU A 43 1.87 -6.80 -1.61
C LEU A 43 0.82 -6.54 -2.67
N GLU A 44 -0.44 -6.75 -2.32
CA GLU A 44 -1.54 -6.18 -3.09
C GLU A 44 -1.64 -4.69 -2.75
N VAL A 45 -1.76 -3.83 -3.76
CA VAL A 45 -1.97 -2.39 -3.56
C VAL A 45 -3.34 -1.94 -4.05
N SER A 46 -3.95 -1.02 -3.35
CA SER A 46 -5.18 -0.37 -3.78
C SER A 46 -5.28 1.07 -3.28
N LEU A 47 -5.70 1.96 -4.19
CA LEU A 47 -6.15 3.29 -3.83
C LEU A 47 -7.47 3.17 -3.06
N LEU A 48 -7.42 3.25 -1.73
CA LEU A 48 -8.61 3.14 -0.89
C LEU A 48 -9.31 4.50 -0.77
N SER A 49 -10.44 4.65 -1.44
CA SER A 49 -11.20 5.91 -1.50
C SER A 49 -12.59 5.83 -0.89
N TYR A 50 -13.13 4.62 -0.67
CA TYR A 50 -14.44 4.39 -0.06
C TYR A 50 -14.60 2.98 0.51
N LEU A 51 -15.61 2.80 1.36
CA LEU A 51 -16.00 1.52 1.94
C LEU A 51 -16.28 0.48 0.85
N GLY A 52 -15.58 -0.65 0.93
CA GLY A 52 -15.75 -1.78 0.01
C GLY A 52 -15.01 -1.67 -1.32
N LYS A 53 -14.12 -0.67 -1.49
CA LYS A 53 -13.31 -0.50 -2.71
C LYS A 53 -12.56 -1.78 -3.06
N GLY A 54 -12.78 -2.27 -4.28
CA GLY A 54 -12.11 -3.47 -4.80
C GLY A 54 -12.54 -4.80 -4.16
N ARG A 55 -13.53 -4.80 -3.26
CA ARG A 55 -14.00 -6.02 -2.55
C ARG A 55 -15.50 -6.23 -2.62
N THR A 56 -16.26 -5.26 -3.12
CA THR A 56 -17.70 -5.45 -3.31
C THR A 56 -17.94 -6.34 -4.51
N PRO A 57 -18.62 -7.49 -4.37
CA PRO A 57 -18.87 -8.41 -5.48
C PRO A 57 -19.76 -7.77 -6.55
N GLU A 58 -19.49 -8.07 -7.82
CA GLU A 58 -20.21 -7.47 -8.95
C GLU A 58 -21.71 -7.83 -8.96
N TYR A 59 -22.08 -9.02 -8.46
CA TYR A 59 -23.50 -9.45 -8.40
C TYR A 59 -24.39 -8.50 -7.59
N ILE A 60 -23.83 -7.74 -6.64
CA ILE A 60 -24.53 -6.71 -5.85
C ILE A 60 -25.13 -5.63 -6.78
N TYR A 61 -24.51 -5.39 -7.92
CA TYR A 61 -24.94 -4.35 -8.85
C TYR A 61 -25.81 -4.87 -9.99
N GLU A 62 -25.93 -6.19 -10.16
CA GLU A 62 -26.65 -6.79 -11.30
C GLU A 62 -28.12 -6.35 -11.39
N GLU A 63 -28.86 -6.40 -10.26
CA GLU A 63 -30.26 -5.99 -10.22
C GLU A 63 -30.43 -4.49 -10.50
N ILE A 64 -29.49 -3.67 -10.02
CA ILE A 64 -29.48 -2.23 -10.30
C ILE A 64 -29.26 -1.99 -11.78
N ASN A 65 -28.31 -2.69 -12.40
CA ASN A 65 -28.01 -2.59 -13.82
C ASN A 65 -29.24 -3.00 -14.68
N LYS A 66 -29.93 -4.09 -14.29
CA LYS A 66 -31.14 -4.56 -14.96
C LYS A 66 -32.26 -3.52 -14.89
N LYS A 67 -32.56 -2.98 -13.69
CA LYS A 67 -33.58 -1.93 -13.50
C LYS A 67 -33.21 -0.67 -14.24
N ALA A 68 -31.96 -0.23 -14.17
CA ALA A 68 -31.49 0.95 -14.87
C ALA A 68 -31.68 0.86 -16.39
N ALA A 69 -31.40 -0.32 -16.96
CA ALA A 69 -31.61 -0.58 -18.39
C ALA A 69 -33.10 -0.60 -18.76
N ALA A 70 -33.97 -1.20 -17.95
CA ALA A 70 -35.40 -1.30 -18.20
C ALA A 70 -36.13 0.04 -18.05
N GLU A 71 -35.71 0.88 -17.09
CA GLU A 71 -36.40 2.12 -16.74
C GLU A 71 -35.71 3.39 -17.28
N GLY A 72 -34.57 3.24 -17.99
CA GLY A 72 -33.81 4.36 -18.56
C GLY A 72 -33.24 5.33 -17.51
N TRP A 73 -32.62 4.79 -16.45
CA TRP A 73 -32.06 5.62 -15.37
C TRP A 73 -30.87 6.48 -15.83
N SER A 74 -30.78 7.68 -15.28
CA SER A 74 -29.62 8.53 -15.47
C SER A 74 -28.38 7.93 -14.80
N GLN A 75 -27.19 8.26 -15.30
CA GLN A 75 -25.90 7.81 -14.71
C GLN A 75 -25.79 8.19 -13.23
N ASN A 76 -26.26 9.38 -12.85
CA ASN A 76 -26.25 9.82 -11.44
C ASN A 76 -27.14 8.93 -10.56
N LYS A 77 -28.34 8.53 -11.04
CA LYS A 77 -29.21 7.62 -10.30
C LYS A 77 -28.55 6.25 -10.17
N ILE A 78 -27.98 5.72 -11.24
CA ILE A 78 -27.27 4.43 -11.23
C ILE A 78 -26.11 4.46 -10.20
N ALA A 79 -25.30 5.51 -10.22
CA ALA A 79 -24.19 5.68 -9.28
C ALA A 79 -24.67 5.74 -7.82
N GLN A 80 -25.75 6.48 -7.56
CA GLN A 80 -26.35 6.59 -6.24
C GLN A 80 -26.87 5.24 -5.73
N GLU A 81 -27.63 4.51 -6.55
CA GLU A 81 -28.19 3.21 -6.17
C GLU A 81 -27.08 2.16 -5.93
N LYS A 82 -26.05 2.14 -6.80
CA LYS A 82 -24.87 1.29 -6.59
C LYS A 82 -24.12 1.63 -5.31
N LYS A 83 -24.01 2.90 -4.97
CA LYS A 83 -23.40 3.32 -3.70
C LYS A 83 -24.19 2.79 -2.51
N LEU A 84 -25.51 2.94 -2.50
CA LEU A 84 -26.36 2.47 -1.40
C LEU A 84 -26.32 0.94 -1.28
N ALA A 85 -26.39 0.20 -2.39
CA ALA A 85 -26.30 -1.26 -2.37
C ALA A 85 -24.93 -1.74 -1.83
N ARG A 86 -23.85 -1.05 -2.17
CA ARG A 86 -22.54 -1.32 -1.60
C ARG A 86 -22.52 -1.07 -0.09
N TRP A 87 -23.07 0.05 0.37
CA TRP A 87 -23.15 0.38 1.78
C TRP A 87 -23.95 -0.67 2.55
N ASP A 88 -25.12 -1.09 2.04
CA ASP A 88 -25.93 -2.15 2.63
C ASP A 88 -25.19 -3.48 2.70
N PHE A 89 -24.49 -3.85 1.63
CA PHE A 89 -23.69 -5.09 1.59
C PHE A 89 -22.65 -5.14 2.71
N TRP A 90 -22.02 -4.01 3.01
CA TRP A 90 -21.02 -3.92 4.08
C TRP A 90 -21.63 -3.68 5.47
N GLY A 91 -22.94 -3.48 5.56
CA GLY A 91 -23.67 -3.25 6.82
C GLY A 91 -23.79 -1.78 7.23
N PHE A 92 -23.50 -0.85 6.32
CA PHE A 92 -23.73 0.58 6.54
C PHE A 92 -25.18 0.96 6.16
N THR A 93 -26.14 0.39 6.90
CA THR A 93 -27.58 0.46 6.61
C THR A 93 -28.25 1.77 7.04
N SER A 94 -27.62 2.55 7.91
CA SER A 94 -28.13 3.88 8.27
C SER A 94 -28.05 4.89 7.12
N HIS A 95 -27.11 4.69 6.20
CA HIS A 95 -26.77 5.62 5.11
C HIS A 95 -26.47 7.06 5.56
N ASP A 96 -26.25 7.25 6.87
CA ASP A 96 -25.92 8.54 7.49
C ASP A 96 -24.45 8.53 7.94
N LEU A 97 -23.62 9.30 7.27
CA LEU A 97 -22.19 9.43 7.58
C LEU A 97 -21.93 9.96 9.01
N ASN A 98 -22.91 10.57 9.65
CA ASN A 98 -22.79 11.01 11.07
C ASN A 98 -23.07 9.85 12.03
N ASN A 99 -23.66 8.75 11.58
CA ASN A 99 -23.80 7.54 12.40
C ASN A 99 -22.47 6.77 12.40
N THR A 100 -21.53 7.28 13.20
CA THR A 100 -20.17 6.74 13.28
C THR A 100 -20.12 5.30 13.80
N GLU A 101 -21.05 4.89 14.66
CA GLU A 101 -21.12 3.50 15.15
C GLU A 101 -21.42 2.53 14.01
N ASN A 102 -22.46 2.81 13.21
CA ASN A 102 -22.81 1.95 12.08
C ASN A 102 -21.75 1.98 10.98
N LEU A 103 -21.14 3.14 10.70
CA LEU A 103 -20.04 3.24 9.74
C LEU A 103 -18.81 2.44 10.21
N ASN A 104 -18.43 2.54 11.48
CA ASN A 104 -17.30 1.80 12.03
C ASN A 104 -17.54 0.29 11.98
N GLN A 105 -18.76 -0.17 12.27
CA GLN A 105 -19.11 -1.59 12.12
C GLN A 105 -18.93 -2.06 10.66
N ALA A 106 -19.37 -1.28 9.70
CA ALA A 106 -19.20 -1.59 8.28
C ALA A 106 -17.72 -1.60 7.85
N LEU A 107 -16.93 -0.67 8.36
CA LEU A 107 -15.47 -0.63 8.13
C LEU A 107 -14.76 -1.83 8.75
N SER A 108 -15.20 -2.30 9.92
CA SER A 108 -14.67 -3.53 10.53
C SER A 108 -14.97 -4.76 9.68
N ASN A 109 -16.18 -4.87 9.12
CA ASN A 109 -16.55 -5.94 8.19
C ASN A 109 -15.68 -5.91 6.93
N PHE A 110 -15.47 -4.71 6.37
CA PHE A 110 -14.63 -4.52 5.20
C PHE A 110 -13.16 -4.85 5.48
N ALA A 111 -12.59 -4.38 6.60
CA ALA A 111 -11.22 -4.68 7.01
C ALA A 111 -10.98 -6.18 7.09
N LYS A 112 -11.90 -6.91 7.76
CA LYS A 112 -11.80 -8.37 7.87
C LYS A 112 -11.81 -9.06 6.50
N ALA A 113 -12.79 -8.74 5.66
CA ALA A 113 -12.93 -9.36 4.34
C ALA A 113 -11.73 -9.06 3.43
N LEU A 114 -11.20 -7.83 3.47
CA LEU A 114 -10.00 -7.45 2.75
C LEU A 114 -8.81 -8.30 3.21
N CYS A 115 -8.57 -8.37 4.52
CA CYS A 115 -7.47 -9.15 5.07
C CYS A 115 -7.63 -10.65 4.80
N ASP A 116 -8.83 -11.23 4.96
CA ASP A 116 -9.10 -12.65 4.63
C ASP A 116 -8.74 -12.95 3.17
N SER A 117 -9.04 -12.05 2.24
CA SER A 117 -8.74 -12.23 0.83
C SER A 117 -7.24 -12.34 0.53
N LEU A 118 -6.39 -11.68 1.32
CA LEU A 118 -4.92 -11.76 1.17
C LEU A 118 -4.38 -13.15 1.55
N PHE A 119 -5.02 -13.81 2.51
CA PHE A 119 -4.65 -15.19 2.86
C PHE A 119 -5.08 -16.18 1.76
N VAL A 120 -6.28 -16.02 1.21
CA VAL A 120 -6.79 -16.86 0.11
C VAL A 120 -5.94 -16.68 -1.16
N SER A 121 -5.54 -15.47 -1.48
CA SER A 121 -4.77 -15.14 -2.69
C SER A 121 -3.25 -15.21 -2.47
N GLU A 122 -2.78 -15.61 -1.28
CA GLU A 122 -1.37 -15.80 -0.92
C GLU A 122 -0.50 -14.54 -1.17
N TRP A 123 -1.06 -13.34 -0.91
CA TRP A 123 -0.28 -12.10 -0.86
C TRP A 123 0.49 -12.03 0.47
N ASP A 124 1.68 -11.42 0.45
CA ASP A 124 2.49 -11.22 1.65
C ASP A 124 2.04 -10.02 2.49
N GLY A 125 1.11 -9.22 1.99
CA GLY A 125 0.55 -8.08 2.70
C GLY A 125 -0.30 -7.20 1.81
N PHE A 126 -0.65 -6.03 2.35
CA PHE A 126 -1.45 -5.02 1.69
C PHE A 126 -0.80 -3.64 1.81
N ASP A 127 -0.84 -2.90 0.70
CA ASP A 127 -0.38 -1.53 0.60
C ASP A 127 -1.59 -0.61 0.36
N ILE A 128 -1.86 0.26 1.33
CA ILE A 128 -2.90 1.27 1.22
C ILE A 128 -2.30 2.49 0.52
N ASP A 129 -2.63 2.69 -0.75
CA ASP A 129 -2.37 3.94 -1.43
C ASP A 129 -3.44 4.97 -1.02
N TRP A 130 -3.02 5.92 -0.17
CA TRP A 130 -3.90 6.94 0.41
C TRP A 130 -3.64 8.31 -0.20
N GLU A 131 -4.48 8.69 -1.16
CA GLU A 131 -4.38 9.95 -1.90
C GLU A 131 -5.69 10.73 -1.92
N PRO A 132 -6.22 11.19 -0.77
CA PRO A 132 -7.46 11.95 -0.73
C PRO A 132 -7.31 13.27 -1.50
N GLY A 133 -8.29 13.54 -2.37
CA GLY A 133 -8.30 14.77 -3.18
C GLY A 133 -7.47 14.70 -4.46
N SER A 134 -6.81 13.59 -4.77
CA SER A 134 -6.26 13.35 -6.10
C SER A 134 -7.40 13.22 -7.11
N GLY A 135 -7.17 13.57 -8.37
CA GLY A 135 -8.17 13.45 -9.44
C GLY A 135 -8.63 12.01 -9.71
N PHE A 136 -7.98 11.02 -9.09
CA PHE A 136 -8.31 9.59 -9.16
C PHE A 136 -9.18 9.12 -7.98
N ASN A 137 -9.49 10.00 -7.03
CA ASN A 137 -10.22 9.68 -5.83
C ASN A 137 -11.74 9.85 -6.04
N ASP A 138 -12.45 8.74 -6.16
CA ASP A 138 -13.91 8.63 -6.27
C ASP A 138 -14.57 8.49 -4.89
N SER A 139 -14.16 9.31 -3.92
CA SER A 139 -14.64 9.27 -2.54
C SER A 139 -16.16 9.44 -2.45
N ASP A 140 -16.77 8.64 -1.57
CA ASP A 140 -18.19 8.74 -1.20
C ASP A 140 -18.40 9.24 0.24
N GLY A 141 -17.31 9.69 0.89
CA GLY A 141 -17.28 10.22 2.25
C GLY A 141 -17.10 9.16 3.35
N THR A 142 -17.21 7.87 3.04
CA THR A 142 -17.04 6.80 4.04
C THR A 142 -15.59 6.64 4.50
N LEU A 143 -14.61 6.92 3.62
CA LEU A 143 -13.21 7.04 3.99
C LEU A 143 -12.76 8.51 3.94
N ASN A 144 -12.20 8.97 5.03
CA ASN A 144 -11.66 10.31 5.24
C ASN A 144 -10.50 10.23 6.26
N GLY A 145 -9.88 11.36 6.61
CA GLY A 145 -8.72 11.38 7.52
C GLY A 145 -8.96 10.77 8.92
N THR A 146 -10.21 10.60 9.35
CA THR A 146 -10.55 9.94 10.61
C THR A 146 -10.84 8.45 10.42
N THR A 147 -11.70 8.13 9.46
CA THR A 147 -12.16 6.76 9.25
C THR A 147 -11.10 5.86 8.62
N ILE A 148 -10.13 6.42 7.86
CA ILE A 148 -8.98 5.63 7.39
C ILE A 148 -8.09 5.15 8.55
N LYS A 149 -7.90 5.95 9.58
CA LYS A 149 -7.15 5.53 10.78
C LYS A 149 -7.86 4.42 11.53
N PHE A 150 -9.19 4.50 11.63
CA PHE A 150 -10.00 3.42 12.18
C PHE A 150 -9.85 2.14 11.35
N LEU A 151 -9.93 2.23 10.02
CA LEU A 151 -9.75 1.09 9.12
C LEU A 151 -8.37 0.43 9.29
N VAL A 152 -7.30 1.22 9.38
CA VAL A 152 -5.93 0.72 9.62
C VAL A 152 -5.84 -0.06 10.92
N LYS A 153 -6.42 0.46 12.02
CA LYS A 153 -6.46 -0.23 13.31
C LYS A 153 -7.27 -1.53 13.25
N GLU A 154 -8.38 -1.54 12.51
CA GLU A 154 -9.17 -2.76 12.29
C GLU A 154 -8.40 -3.81 11.46
N MET A 155 -7.72 -3.40 10.38
CA MET A 155 -6.85 -4.29 9.60
C MET A 155 -5.70 -4.84 10.44
N GLY A 156 -5.15 -4.04 11.35
CA GLY A 156 -4.09 -4.43 12.27
C GLY A 156 -4.43 -5.57 13.23
N LYS A 157 -5.71 -5.96 13.34
CA LYS A 157 -6.12 -7.17 14.06
C LYS A 157 -5.78 -8.46 13.29
N TYR A 158 -5.54 -8.38 12.00
CA TYR A 158 -5.38 -9.51 11.08
C TYR A 158 -4.03 -9.53 10.37
N ILE A 159 -3.45 -8.36 10.06
CA ILE A 159 -2.17 -8.17 9.39
C ILE A 159 -1.39 -7.03 10.07
N GLY A 160 -0.11 -6.87 9.72
CA GLY A 160 0.76 -5.89 10.36
C GLY A 160 1.26 -6.30 11.75
N PRO A 161 2.14 -5.49 12.37
CA PRO A 161 2.85 -5.87 13.60
C PRO A 161 1.94 -6.23 14.77
N MET A 162 0.80 -5.53 14.93
CA MET A 162 -0.14 -5.78 16.04
C MET A 162 -0.88 -7.11 15.94
N SER A 163 -0.94 -7.74 14.74
CA SER A 163 -1.52 -9.07 14.56
C SER A 163 -0.60 -10.20 15.03
N ASP A 164 0.66 -9.90 15.29
CA ASP A 164 1.71 -10.86 15.66
C ASP A 164 2.55 -10.38 16.84
N PRO A 165 1.98 -10.25 18.05
CA PRO A 165 2.70 -9.75 19.21
C PRO A 165 3.86 -10.67 19.67
N GLU A 166 3.90 -11.92 19.19
CA GLU A 166 4.96 -12.86 19.50
C GLU A 166 6.10 -12.88 18.46
N GLY A 167 5.96 -12.10 17.36
CA GLY A 167 6.99 -11.99 16.31
C GLY A 167 7.22 -13.27 15.50
N LYS A 168 6.19 -14.09 15.33
CA LYS A 168 6.25 -15.36 14.57
C LYS A 168 6.18 -15.18 13.06
N GLY A 169 5.78 -13.99 12.62
CA GLY A 169 5.58 -13.61 11.23
C GLY A 169 4.14 -13.28 10.90
N HIS A 170 3.94 -12.17 10.21
CA HIS A 170 2.64 -11.66 9.79
C HIS A 170 2.69 -11.20 8.33
N LYS A 171 1.51 -10.97 7.75
CA LYS A 171 1.39 -10.26 6.47
C LYS A 171 1.60 -8.77 6.70
N LEU A 172 2.36 -8.12 5.83
CA LEU A 172 2.70 -6.70 5.98
C LEU A 172 1.47 -5.80 5.80
N LEU A 173 1.40 -4.75 6.59
CA LEU A 173 0.50 -3.62 6.40
C LEU A 173 1.34 -2.38 6.10
N VAL A 174 1.19 -1.86 4.90
CA VAL A 174 1.96 -0.71 4.39
C VAL A 174 1.00 0.41 4.02
N ILE A 175 1.42 1.65 4.20
CA ILE A 175 0.67 2.83 3.77
C ILE A 175 1.56 3.69 2.90
N ASP A 176 1.07 3.97 1.69
CA ASP A 176 1.70 4.83 0.68
C ASP A 176 0.90 6.13 0.48
N GLY A 177 1.54 7.17 -0.02
CA GLY A 177 0.92 8.40 -0.45
C GLY A 177 0.97 9.53 0.58
N LEU A 178 -0.18 10.07 0.94
CA LEU A 178 -0.30 11.22 1.87
C LEU A 178 -0.26 10.77 3.33
N ILE A 179 0.86 10.19 3.76
CA ILE A 179 1.07 9.62 5.09
C ILE A 179 0.91 10.64 6.24
N GLY A 180 0.92 11.94 5.95
CA GLY A 180 0.64 13.01 6.92
C GLY A 180 -0.77 13.05 7.48
N TYR A 181 -1.72 12.30 6.91
CA TYR A 181 -3.07 12.14 7.46
C TYR A 181 -3.11 11.21 8.69
N PHE A 182 -2.05 10.43 8.91
CA PHE A 182 -1.99 9.47 10.02
C PHE A 182 -1.25 10.10 11.21
N ASP A 183 -1.58 9.62 12.40
CA ASP A 183 -0.95 10.00 13.66
C ASP A 183 -0.13 8.84 14.26
N ARG A 184 0.58 9.11 15.36
CA ARG A 184 1.42 8.12 16.03
C ARG A 184 0.67 6.88 16.52
N GLU A 185 -0.63 6.98 16.74
CA GLU A 185 -1.42 5.83 17.17
C GLU A 185 -1.55 4.76 16.07
N CYS A 186 -1.29 5.12 14.80
CA CYS A 186 -1.27 4.18 13.69
C CYS A 186 0.08 3.48 13.52
N ASP A 187 1.17 4.00 14.09
CA ASP A 187 2.51 3.49 13.84
C ASP A 187 2.70 2.03 14.30
N ASP A 188 2.10 1.64 15.43
CA ASP A 188 2.19 0.27 15.94
C ASP A 188 1.52 -0.78 15.04
N TYR A 189 0.57 -0.34 14.19
CA TYR A 189 -0.20 -1.20 13.29
C TYR A 189 0.45 -1.39 11.91
N VAL A 190 1.41 -0.52 11.55
CA VAL A 190 1.96 -0.40 10.18
C VAL A 190 3.42 -0.84 10.17
N ASP A 191 3.79 -1.65 9.20
CA ASP A 191 5.18 -2.06 8.98
C ASP A 191 6.02 -0.97 8.34
N TYR A 192 5.49 -0.32 7.29
CA TYR A 192 6.18 0.72 6.55
C TYR A 192 5.26 1.86 6.13
N TRP A 193 5.84 3.05 6.13
CA TRP A 193 5.28 4.29 5.62
C TRP A 193 6.02 4.68 4.36
N ILE A 194 5.34 4.72 3.22
CA ILE A 194 5.92 5.09 1.93
C ILE A 194 5.55 6.55 1.63
N THR A 195 6.55 7.41 1.49
CA THR A 195 6.35 8.80 1.07
C THR A 195 6.68 8.95 -0.41
N GLN A 196 5.69 9.40 -1.18
CA GLN A 196 5.81 9.72 -2.60
C GLN A 196 6.59 11.04 -2.77
N SER A 197 7.92 10.96 -2.64
CA SER A 197 8.83 12.12 -2.68
C SER A 197 9.37 12.38 -4.08
N TYR A 198 8.49 12.26 -5.04
CA TYR A 198 8.79 12.36 -6.47
C TYR A 198 9.52 13.65 -6.83
N GLY A 199 10.68 13.52 -7.49
CA GLY A 199 11.54 14.64 -7.86
C GLY A 199 12.32 15.30 -6.72
N SER A 200 12.21 14.79 -5.49
CA SER A 200 12.91 15.32 -4.30
C SER A 200 14.00 14.37 -3.83
N SER A 201 15.15 14.91 -3.45
CA SER A 201 16.26 14.15 -2.83
C SER A 201 16.00 13.75 -1.36
N ARG A 202 14.91 14.22 -0.77
CA ARG A 202 14.53 14.06 0.65
C ARG A 202 13.07 13.69 0.75
N PRO A 203 12.64 13.04 1.85
CA PRO A 203 11.23 12.77 2.06
C PRO A 203 10.44 14.08 2.15
N HIS A 204 9.29 14.12 1.49
CA HIS A 204 8.32 15.22 1.63
C HIS A 204 7.68 15.20 3.03
N TYR A 205 7.55 14.00 3.60
CA TYR A 205 7.02 13.77 4.93
C TYR A 205 7.69 12.57 5.59
N TYR A 206 7.89 12.61 6.91
CA TYR A 206 8.63 11.59 7.67
C TYR A 206 7.74 10.48 8.22
N GLY A 207 6.42 10.57 8.05
CA GLY A 207 5.49 9.65 8.68
C GLY A 207 5.26 9.97 10.17
N PRO A 208 4.27 9.29 10.79
CA PRO A 208 3.87 9.58 12.17
C PRO A 208 4.78 8.97 13.23
N GLY A 209 5.68 8.05 12.89
CA GLY A 209 6.38 7.22 13.85
C GLY A 209 7.89 7.07 13.65
N ASP A 210 8.37 5.83 13.76
CA ASP A 210 9.80 5.51 13.66
C ASP A 210 10.29 5.67 12.22
N THR A 211 11.37 6.44 12.03
CA THR A 211 12.00 6.61 10.71
C THR A 211 12.49 5.30 10.10
N LYS A 212 12.73 4.25 10.90
CA LYS A 212 13.06 2.90 10.41
C LYS A 212 11.96 2.26 9.59
N LYS A 213 10.73 2.76 9.69
CA LYS A 213 9.60 2.34 8.86
C LYS A 213 9.43 3.19 7.60
N LEU A 214 10.18 4.30 7.46
CA LEU A 214 10.03 5.23 6.35
C LEU A 214 10.73 4.73 5.09
N ILE A 215 9.97 4.56 4.01
CA ILE A 215 10.46 4.30 2.66
C ILE A 215 10.24 5.56 1.80
N ILE A 216 11.28 5.99 1.09
CA ILE A 216 11.22 7.14 0.19
C ILE A 216 11.13 6.64 -1.23
N THR A 217 10.21 7.19 -2.04
CA THR A 217 10.04 6.73 -3.42
C THR A 217 10.16 7.83 -4.45
N GLU A 218 10.70 7.44 -5.62
CA GLU A 218 10.79 8.25 -6.83
C GLU A 218 9.74 7.79 -7.85
N ASN A 219 9.43 8.66 -8.84
CA ASN A 219 8.52 8.34 -9.93
C ASN A 219 9.30 7.92 -11.19
N PHE A 220 9.24 6.64 -11.51
CA PHE A 220 9.83 6.06 -12.71
C PHE A 220 8.85 5.95 -13.90
N GLU A 221 7.63 6.46 -13.77
CA GLU A 221 6.79 6.66 -14.94
C GLU A 221 7.40 7.67 -15.92
N SER A 222 8.05 8.70 -15.39
CA SER A 222 8.73 9.74 -16.19
C SER A 222 10.25 9.80 -15.98
N GLY A 223 10.75 9.30 -14.85
CA GLY A 223 12.14 9.46 -14.42
C GLY A 223 13.07 8.29 -14.75
N PHE A 224 12.56 7.15 -15.22
CA PHE A 224 13.34 5.91 -15.35
C PHE A 224 14.59 6.02 -16.24
N ALA A 225 14.55 6.80 -17.31
CA ALA A 225 15.66 6.89 -18.26
C ALA A 225 16.94 7.52 -17.65
N TYR A 226 16.79 8.41 -16.66
CA TYR A 226 17.90 9.14 -16.02
C TYR A 226 17.97 8.94 -14.50
N GLY A 227 17.07 8.13 -13.93
CA GLY A 227 17.10 7.73 -12.53
C GLY A 227 16.47 8.73 -11.54
N GLY A 228 15.98 9.87 -12.01
CA GLY A 228 15.35 10.89 -11.15
C GLY A 228 16.22 11.26 -9.95
N GLN A 229 15.61 11.27 -8.78
CA GLN A 229 16.28 11.50 -7.49
C GLN A 229 16.55 10.19 -6.71
N LEU A 230 16.26 9.02 -7.28
CA LEU A 230 16.32 7.73 -6.58
C LEU A 230 17.67 7.51 -5.87
N LEU A 231 18.81 7.81 -6.54
CA LEU A 231 20.14 7.61 -5.94
C LEU A 231 20.40 8.61 -4.80
N ASN A 232 19.86 9.82 -4.87
CA ASN A 232 19.96 10.80 -3.79
C ASN A 232 19.08 10.39 -2.61
N GLN A 233 17.87 9.89 -2.87
CA GLN A 233 16.99 9.30 -1.86
C GLN A 233 17.66 8.09 -1.19
N ALA A 234 18.36 7.24 -1.96
CA ALA A 234 19.10 6.11 -1.42
C ALA A 234 20.22 6.54 -0.46
N ARG A 235 20.92 7.65 -0.76
CA ARG A 235 21.98 8.22 0.11
C ARG A 235 21.43 8.92 1.33
N TRP A 236 20.22 9.48 1.26
CA TRP A 236 19.65 10.24 2.36
C TRP A 236 19.44 9.37 3.60
N MET A 237 19.78 9.94 4.77
CA MET A 237 19.50 9.36 6.08
C MET A 237 18.92 10.45 6.99
N PRO A 238 18.03 10.13 7.94
CA PRO A 238 17.59 11.06 8.95
C PRO A 238 18.75 11.42 9.89
N GLU A 239 18.67 12.59 10.52
CA GLU A 239 19.70 13.04 11.49
C GLU A 239 19.83 12.08 12.67
N ASN A 240 18.72 11.52 13.11
CA ASN A 240 18.67 10.54 14.18
C ASN A 240 18.01 9.24 13.70
N GLY A 241 18.73 8.14 13.75
CA GLY A 241 18.24 6.82 13.32
C GLY A 241 18.61 6.47 11.88
N CYS A 242 17.81 5.62 11.26
CA CYS A 242 17.92 5.27 9.84
C CYS A 242 16.54 5.31 9.20
N LYS A 243 16.50 5.33 7.86
CA LYS A 243 15.26 5.10 7.12
C LYS A 243 14.97 3.60 6.95
N GLY A 244 13.73 3.25 6.64
CA GLY A 244 13.31 1.88 6.33
C GLY A 244 13.77 1.40 4.96
N GLY A 245 13.78 2.31 3.96
CA GLY A 245 14.17 1.92 2.62
C GLY A 245 14.06 3.03 1.58
N VAL A 246 14.23 2.62 0.34
CA VAL A 246 14.08 3.44 -0.87
C VAL A 246 13.42 2.62 -1.97
N GLY A 247 12.62 3.25 -2.80
CA GLY A 247 11.93 2.56 -3.89
C GLY A 247 11.54 3.50 -5.04
N ALA A 248 10.81 2.96 -6.01
CA ALA A 248 10.27 3.76 -7.10
C ALA A 248 8.88 3.27 -7.53
N TYR A 249 7.97 4.21 -7.74
CA TYR A 249 6.73 3.96 -8.47
C TYR A 249 7.06 3.64 -9.93
N ARG A 250 6.41 2.63 -10.52
CA ARG A 250 6.67 2.15 -11.88
C ARG A 250 8.16 1.78 -12.09
N PHE A 251 8.78 1.15 -11.07
CA PHE A 251 10.15 0.68 -11.18
C PHE A 251 10.34 -0.34 -12.32
N ASP A 252 9.28 -0.97 -12.78
CA ASP A 252 9.26 -1.87 -13.94
C ASP A 252 9.81 -1.20 -15.21
N ASN A 253 9.64 0.11 -15.37
CA ASN A 253 10.20 0.86 -16.50
C ASN A 253 11.75 0.89 -16.50
N ASP A 254 12.41 0.70 -15.35
CA ASP A 254 13.88 0.61 -15.25
C ASP A 254 14.45 -0.65 -15.93
N TYR A 255 13.58 -1.62 -16.23
CA TYR A 255 13.96 -2.81 -17.03
C TYR A 255 14.50 -2.44 -18.43
N ASP A 256 14.00 -1.38 -19.02
CA ASP A 256 14.38 -0.92 -20.36
C ASP A 256 15.78 -0.24 -20.41
N ASN A 257 16.40 0.00 -19.26
CA ASN A 257 17.76 0.54 -19.19
C ASN A 257 18.83 -0.53 -19.47
N THR A 258 20.06 -0.09 -19.71
CA THR A 258 21.22 -0.98 -19.88
C THR A 258 22.29 -0.66 -18.82
N PRO A 259 22.63 -1.60 -17.91
CA PRO A 259 21.95 -2.90 -17.74
C PRO A 259 20.51 -2.73 -17.24
N ASP A 260 19.70 -3.79 -17.37
CA ASP A 260 18.33 -3.85 -16.83
C ASP A 260 18.28 -3.50 -15.35
N TYR A 261 17.26 -2.77 -14.93
CA TYR A 261 17.11 -2.26 -13.57
C TYR A 261 18.34 -1.47 -13.06
N ARG A 262 18.97 -0.73 -13.95
CA ARG A 262 20.21 0.00 -13.68
C ARG A 262 20.14 0.87 -12.44
N TRP A 263 19.09 1.65 -12.31
CA TRP A 263 18.94 2.61 -11.22
C TRP A 263 18.53 1.94 -9.92
N MET A 264 17.62 0.96 -10.01
CA MET A 264 17.24 0.16 -8.83
C MET A 264 18.42 -0.61 -8.26
N ARG A 265 19.26 -1.26 -9.10
CA ARG A 265 20.47 -1.97 -8.65
C ARG A 265 21.44 -1.03 -7.95
N GLN A 266 21.66 0.17 -8.46
CA GLN A 266 22.54 1.16 -7.82
C GLN A 266 21.92 1.68 -6.50
N ALA A 267 20.63 1.96 -6.47
CA ALA A 267 19.94 2.41 -5.27
C ALA A 267 20.01 1.39 -4.14
N ILE A 268 19.82 0.09 -4.45
CA ILE A 268 19.97 -1.01 -3.49
C ILE A 268 21.37 -1.00 -2.87
N GLN A 269 22.41 -0.93 -3.70
CA GLN A 269 23.81 -0.92 -3.23
C GLN A 269 24.11 0.29 -2.33
N ILE A 270 23.69 1.48 -2.75
CA ILE A 270 23.88 2.71 -1.98
C ILE A 270 23.10 2.66 -0.66
N ASN A 271 21.84 2.22 -0.69
CA ASN A 271 21.03 2.09 0.51
C ASN A 271 21.64 1.12 1.51
N GLN A 272 22.15 -0.02 1.04
CA GLN A 272 22.86 -1.00 1.89
C GLN A 272 24.15 -0.43 2.47
N GLN A 273 24.90 0.32 1.67
CA GLN A 273 26.13 0.97 2.16
C GLN A 273 25.86 1.96 3.28
N VAL A 274 24.95 2.93 3.08
CA VAL A 274 24.65 3.95 4.11
C VAL A 274 24.03 3.33 5.36
N PHE A 275 23.25 2.25 5.24
CA PHE A 275 22.74 1.51 6.37
C PHE A 275 23.86 0.83 7.17
N ASN A 276 24.82 0.20 6.49
CA ASN A 276 25.97 -0.42 7.15
C ASN A 276 26.87 0.61 7.86
N GLU A 277 27.09 1.78 7.24
CA GLU A 277 27.82 2.90 7.85
C GLU A 277 27.11 3.42 9.10
N TRP A 278 25.79 3.62 9.04
CA TRP A 278 24.99 3.99 10.21
C TRP A 278 25.08 2.93 11.31
N LYS A 279 24.93 1.64 10.99
CA LYS A 279 25.04 0.53 11.96
C LYS A 279 26.41 0.47 12.64
N ALA A 280 27.49 0.67 11.89
CA ALA A 280 28.84 0.73 12.42
C ALA A 280 29.04 1.90 13.41
N SER A 281 28.46 3.08 13.11
CA SER A 281 28.51 4.25 13.99
C SER A 281 27.80 4.02 15.34
N GLN A 282 26.73 3.23 15.36
CA GLN A 282 26.03 2.87 16.61
C GLN A 282 26.89 1.97 17.52
N ASN A 283 27.62 1.01 16.93
CA ASN A 283 28.48 0.09 17.70
C ASN A 283 29.70 0.78 18.25
N GLY A 284 30.33 1.75 17.54
CA GLY A 284 31.48 2.51 18.01
C GLY A 284 31.17 3.46 19.17
N SER A 285 29.93 3.83 19.38
CA SER A 285 29.48 4.70 20.47
C SER A 285 29.31 3.97 21.82
N THR A 286 29.31 2.64 21.81
CA THR A 286 29.16 1.80 23.03
C THR A 286 30.46 1.38 23.68
N GLU A 287 31.62 1.52 23.00
CA GLU A 287 32.93 1.17 23.55
C GLU A 287 33.62 2.33 24.29
N GLY A 288 32.97 3.50 24.38
CA GLY A 288 33.54 4.71 25.02
C GLY A 288 32.86 5.15 26.32
N LYS A 289 32.14 4.25 27.03
CA LYS A 289 31.58 4.56 28.37
C LYS A 289 32.05 3.59 29.43
#